data_a91a7058ff8a8b955402ca41406a704d
#
_entry.id   a91a7058ff8a8b955402ca41406a704d
#
_cell.length_a   1.000
_cell.length_b   1.000
_cell.length_c   1.000
_cell.angle_alpha   90.00
_cell.angle_beta   90.00
_cell.angle_gamma   90.00
#
_symmetry.space_group_name_H-M   'P 1'
#
loop_
_entity.id
_entity.type
_entity.pdbx_description
1 polymer ?
#
loop_
_entity_poly.entity_id
_entity_poly.type
_entity_poly.pdbx_seq_one_letter_code
_entity_poly.pdbx_strand_id
1 'polypeptide(L)'
;MRILLALALVLAACSGSERGDDPAASDSPTVMSAGGADRLLLRFPRAGGPLRAFAYPAVDSLVWTSRAAVPSVDRVLGFDSDAGSVAALDSKGVPLRVDLRTGDLARETKAKLSYVASQDGNAIYGVAVDGTIRRLTPEGEWRFKPPSSPRELFPQADGGLLVVADARNGTTVWRMHPPQESLVDTARLPRAQRAIGTPLGDRLYFTVDTGLIGVRARDLAPVPSVRVPQPIRAAVTTPSGDRIYLLTAGSADLVVVDRYAEEIAARITLPDSSRELRMDPTGRFVLARAAKKDSAWVVAVATDTLVGRVATAWREDLPLVTPDGSLALLRANDVVLVDAQSLETVRRVAGGGRDLWYFIEWNGFRPRSASLDEPVQFEGMDSTPPDSGDTLDPFAVTPSPDSLTPRLDSAVSPPRDTTPPPPSPVTSPGFTVQFAALRNEQAANAAANEIVADGQRAHVVHTTQGGLDIWRVVLGPYPTRELAEQAARKAGRSYWIYEGRP
;
A
#
# COMPACT_ATOMS: atom_id res chain seq x y z
N MET A 1 61.50 -27.94 -24.60
CA MET A 1 61.20 -27.98 -26.04
C MET A 1 60.18 -26.85 -26.24
N ARG A 2 60.55 -25.61 -26.35
CA ARG A 2 60.87 -24.73 -27.50
C ARG A 2 59.80 -24.85 -28.59
N ILE A 3 59.05 -23.71 -28.80
CA ILE A 3 58.69 -22.97 -30.03
C ILE A 3 57.61 -21.99 -29.60
N LEU A 4 57.73 -20.70 -29.46
CA LEU A 4 58.17 -19.53 -30.24
C LEU A 4 57.29 -19.18 -31.48
N LEU A 5 56.87 -17.89 -31.50
CA LEU A 5 56.47 -17.00 -32.60
C LEU A 5 54.98 -17.00 -32.97
N ALA A 6 54.34 -15.86 -33.30
CA ALA A 6 54.83 -14.57 -33.80
C ALA A 6 53.80 -13.45 -33.58
N LEU A 7 54.35 -12.29 -33.53
CA LEU A 7 53.88 -10.90 -33.54
C LEU A 7 53.32 -10.52 -34.92
N ALA A 8 52.20 -9.75 -35.00
CA ALA A 8 51.90 -8.90 -36.12
C ALA A 8 51.22 -7.60 -35.66
N LEU A 9 52.00 -6.54 -35.69
CA LEU A 9 51.62 -5.13 -35.60
C LEU A 9 51.10 -4.69 -36.96
N VAL A 10 49.95 -4.00 -37.01
CA VAL A 10 49.59 -3.11 -38.13
C VAL A 10 49.14 -1.79 -37.55
N LEU A 11 50.02 -0.80 -37.71
CA LEU A 11 49.77 0.63 -37.58
C LEU A 11 49.11 1.16 -38.84
N ALA A 12 48.00 1.87 -38.72
CA ALA A 12 47.56 2.81 -39.73
C ALA A 12 47.11 4.10 -39.02
N ALA A 13 47.93 5.09 -39.16
CA ALA A 13 47.65 6.50 -38.80
C ALA A 13 46.81 7.13 -39.92
N CYS A 14 45.76 7.85 -39.55
CA CYS A 14 45.26 8.98 -40.34
C CYS A 14 44.81 10.07 -39.39
N SER A 15 45.52 11.17 -39.50
CA SER A 15 45.30 12.47 -38.91
C SER A 15 44.06 13.15 -39.46
N GLY A 16 43.23 13.71 -38.61
CA GLY A 16 42.17 14.63 -38.96
C GLY A 16 41.80 15.45 -37.71
N SER A 17 42.42 16.62 -37.63
CA SER A 17 42.10 17.63 -36.59
C SER A 17 40.87 18.39 -37.05
N GLU A 18 39.76 18.26 -36.31
CA GLU A 18 38.76 19.33 -36.24
C GLU A 18 38.44 19.58 -34.74
N ARG A 19 38.82 20.81 -34.32
CA ARG A 19 38.37 21.40 -33.08
C ARG A 19 36.87 21.72 -33.26
N GLY A 20 36.01 20.94 -32.66
CA GLY A 20 34.62 21.27 -32.41
C GLY A 20 34.47 21.60 -30.93
N ASP A 21 33.95 22.75 -30.64
CA ASP A 21 33.63 23.23 -29.30
C ASP A 21 32.73 22.21 -28.59
N ASP A 22 33.19 21.63 -27.49
CA ASP A 22 32.36 20.88 -26.56
C ASP A 22 31.43 21.87 -25.85
N PRO A 23 30.10 21.78 -26.06
CA PRO A 23 29.19 22.42 -25.14
C PRO A 23 29.22 21.63 -23.85
N ALA A 24 29.58 22.32 -22.76
CA ALA A 24 29.53 21.79 -21.40
C ALA A 24 28.29 20.94 -21.21
N ALA A 25 28.49 19.63 -21.01
CA ALA A 25 27.44 18.71 -20.66
C ALA A 25 26.79 19.19 -19.35
N SER A 26 25.62 19.77 -19.45
CA SER A 26 24.80 20.06 -18.28
C SER A 26 24.39 18.71 -17.67
N ASP A 27 24.94 18.40 -16.51
CA ASP A 27 24.60 17.23 -15.68
C ASP A 27 23.19 17.34 -15.08
N SER A 28 22.23 17.79 -15.86
CA SER A 28 20.82 17.72 -15.48
C SER A 28 20.26 16.39 -15.99
N PRO A 29 19.74 15.51 -15.14
CA PRO A 29 19.12 14.29 -15.59
C PRO A 29 17.96 14.65 -16.52
N THR A 30 18.03 14.18 -17.76
CA THR A 30 16.94 14.37 -18.73
C THR A 30 15.73 13.58 -18.23
N VAL A 31 14.79 14.27 -17.61
CA VAL A 31 13.52 13.70 -17.18
C VAL A 31 12.69 13.43 -18.42
N MET A 32 12.69 12.21 -18.89
CA MET A 32 11.75 11.79 -19.95
C MET A 32 10.34 11.77 -19.38
N SER A 33 9.47 12.63 -19.91
CA SER A 33 8.05 12.66 -19.63
C SER A 33 7.41 11.37 -20.14
N ALA A 34 7.30 10.36 -19.29
CA ALA A 34 6.46 9.20 -19.54
C ALA A 34 5.01 9.58 -19.24
N GLY A 35 4.22 9.84 -20.26
CA GLY A 35 2.76 9.96 -20.12
C GLY A 35 2.17 8.61 -19.69
N GLY A 36 1.69 8.51 -18.46
CA GLY A 36 1.09 7.30 -17.92
C GLY A 36 1.27 7.24 -16.41
N ALA A 37 0.56 6.36 -15.75
CA ALA A 37 0.64 6.16 -14.31
C ALA A 37 2.09 6.04 -13.85
N ASP A 38 2.41 6.76 -12.81
CA ASP A 38 3.72 7.00 -12.24
C ASP A 38 4.22 5.77 -11.46
N ARG A 39 4.19 4.61 -12.11
CA ARG A 39 4.71 3.35 -11.57
C ARG A 39 6.17 3.21 -11.89
N LEU A 40 6.96 3.01 -10.87
CA LEU A 40 8.40 2.90 -10.95
C LEU A 40 8.87 1.62 -10.30
N LEU A 41 9.93 1.04 -10.88
CA LEU A 41 10.68 -0.04 -10.28
C LEU A 41 11.97 0.53 -9.68
N LEU A 42 12.09 0.52 -8.36
CA LEU A 42 13.33 0.80 -7.66
C LEU A 42 14.19 -0.46 -7.62
N ARG A 43 15.45 -0.35 -8.02
CA ARG A 43 16.43 -1.44 -8.01
C ARG A 43 17.62 -1.07 -7.13
N PHE A 44 17.72 -1.72 -5.97
CA PHE A 44 18.82 -1.57 -5.02
C PHE A 44 19.91 -2.59 -5.34
N PRO A 45 21.12 -2.18 -5.72
CA PRO A 45 22.22 -3.13 -5.93
C PRO A 45 22.56 -3.89 -4.64
N ARG A 46 22.47 -5.21 -4.65
CA ARG A 46 22.76 -6.04 -3.46
C ARG A 46 24.21 -5.97 -2.99
N ALA A 47 25.13 -5.66 -3.89
CA ALA A 47 26.51 -5.40 -3.55
C ALA A 47 26.77 -3.97 -3.03
N GLY A 48 25.74 -3.13 -2.95
CA GLY A 48 25.84 -1.70 -2.75
C GLY A 48 26.11 -0.97 -4.05
N GLY A 49 25.83 0.35 -4.05
CA GLY A 49 25.95 1.22 -5.21
C GLY A 49 24.75 2.16 -5.36
N PRO A 50 24.69 2.94 -6.45
CA PRO A 50 23.57 3.85 -6.64
C PRO A 50 22.22 3.12 -6.76
N LEU A 51 21.20 3.61 -6.05
CA LEU A 51 19.82 3.23 -6.26
C LEU A 51 19.37 3.71 -7.64
N ARG A 52 18.65 2.86 -8.37
CA ARG A 52 18.18 3.17 -9.72
C ARG A 52 16.66 3.02 -9.78
N ALA A 53 15.99 3.98 -10.42
CA ALA A 53 14.57 3.91 -10.73
C ALA A 53 14.36 3.67 -12.22
N PHE A 54 13.48 2.75 -12.56
CA PHE A 54 13.12 2.40 -13.91
C PHE A 54 11.63 2.64 -14.14
N ALA A 55 11.27 3.09 -15.34
CA ALA A 55 9.87 3.21 -15.71
C ALA A 55 9.21 1.83 -15.78
N TYR A 56 7.97 1.71 -15.29
CA TYR A 56 7.18 0.51 -15.43
C TYR A 56 6.04 0.73 -16.46
N PRO A 57 5.77 -0.21 -17.38
CA PRO A 57 6.25 -1.60 -17.44
C PRO A 57 7.59 -1.80 -18.17
N ALA A 58 8.25 -0.77 -18.65
CA ALA A 58 9.56 -0.85 -19.33
C ALA A 58 10.68 -0.90 -18.26
N VAL A 59 10.83 -2.04 -17.58
CA VAL A 59 11.74 -2.28 -16.43
C VAL A 59 13.23 -2.13 -16.74
N ASP A 60 13.60 -1.81 -17.97
CA ASP A 60 14.93 -1.52 -18.50
C ASP A 60 15.12 -0.03 -18.85
N SER A 61 14.07 0.78 -18.88
CA SER A 61 14.14 2.24 -19.09
C SER A 61 14.52 2.95 -17.81
N LEU A 62 15.79 3.33 -17.68
CA LEU A 62 16.31 4.08 -16.54
C LEU A 62 15.71 5.49 -16.53
N VAL A 63 15.08 5.88 -15.41
CA VAL A 63 14.46 7.20 -15.20
C VAL A 63 15.36 8.07 -14.32
N TRP A 64 16.00 7.45 -13.32
CA TRP A 64 16.73 8.20 -12.31
C TRP A 64 17.75 7.30 -11.58
N THR A 65 18.80 7.94 -11.05
CA THR A 65 19.85 7.30 -10.26
C THR A 65 20.17 8.17 -9.05
N SER A 66 20.31 7.57 -7.87
CA SER A 66 20.70 8.32 -6.66
C SER A 66 22.10 8.90 -6.79
N ARG A 67 22.29 10.08 -6.21
CA ARG A 67 23.60 10.74 -6.10
C ARG A 67 24.53 9.96 -5.16
N ALA A 68 23.98 9.52 -4.02
CA ALA A 68 24.73 8.76 -3.05
C ALA A 68 24.69 7.26 -3.37
N ALA A 69 25.81 6.57 -3.14
CA ALA A 69 25.86 5.12 -3.14
C ALA A 69 25.13 4.58 -1.88
N VAL A 70 24.15 3.73 -2.10
CA VAL A 70 23.42 3.03 -1.02
C VAL A 70 24.25 1.80 -0.61
N PRO A 71 24.38 1.48 0.69
CA PRO A 71 25.01 0.24 1.12
C PRO A 71 24.23 -0.99 0.64
N SER A 72 24.78 -2.18 0.80
CA SER A 72 24.04 -3.43 0.59
C SER A 72 22.74 -3.42 1.40
N VAL A 73 21.58 -3.50 0.74
CA VAL A 73 20.25 -3.48 1.34
C VAL A 73 19.75 -4.92 1.49
N ASP A 74 19.25 -5.25 2.67
CA ASP A 74 18.61 -6.53 2.97
C ASP A 74 17.14 -6.51 2.54
N ARG A 75 16.38 -5.48 2.94
CA ARG A 75 14.99 -5.28 2.56
C ARG A 75 14.58 -3.81 2.53
N VAL A 76 13.53 -3.52 1.76
CA VAL A 76 12.83 -2.23 1.81
C VAL A 76 11.79 -2.27 2.92
N LEU A 77 11.69 -1.20 3.70
CA LEU A 77 10.77 -1.08 4.82
C LEU A 77 9.47 -0.38 4.42
N GLY A 78 9.53 0.51 3.45
CA GLY A 78 8.38 1.24 2.95
C GLY A 78 8.78 2.43 2.10
N PHE A 79 7.79 3.05 1.48
CA PHE A 79 7.94 4.26 0.67
C PHE A 79 6.96 5.32 1.17
N ASP A 80 7.50 6.47 1.53
CA ASP A 80 6.75 7.67 1.90
C ASP A 80 6.54 8.52 0.65
N SER A 81 5.31 8.50 0.11
CA SER A 81 4.96 9.22 -1.11
C SER A 81 4.99 10.74 -0.93
N ASP A 82 4.65 11.24 0.26
CA ASP A 82 4.57 12.66 0.55
C ASP A 82 5.98 13.27 0.70
N ALA A 83 6.84 12.59 1.44
CA ALA A 83 8.25 12.97 1.54
C ALA A 83 9.05 12.63 0.29
N GLY A 84 8.58 11.71 -0.57
CA GLY A 84 9.34 11.20 -1.72
C GLY A 84 10.58 10.44 -1.28
N SER A 85 10.49 9.66 -0.22
CA SER A 85 11.62 8.94 0.35
C SER A 85 11.34 7.46 0.55
N VAL A 86 12.35 6.62 0.35
CA VAL A 86 12.27 5.18 0.57
C VAL A 86 13.11 4.79 1.79
N ALA A 87 12.46 4.09 2.72
CA ALA A 87 13.11 3.53 3.89
C ALA A 87 13.56 2.09 3.63
N ALA A 88 14.77 1.76 4.02
CA ALA A 88 15.34 0.43 3.82
C ALA A 88 16.18 0.00 5.04
N LEU A 89 16.46 -1.28 5.13
CA LEU A 89 17.34 -1.88 6.12
C LEU A 89 18.61 -2.38 5.41
N ASP A 90 19.77 -1.93 5.87
CA ASP A 90 21.02 -2.45 5.32
C ASP A 90 21.33 -3.85 5.84
N SER A 91 22.27 -4.54 5.18
CA SER A 91 22.69 -5.90 5.54
C SER A 91 23.29 -6.03 6.95
N LYS A 92 23.56 -4.91 7.63
CA LYS A 92 24.04 -4.86 9.01
C LYS A 92 22.90 -4.66 10.02
N GLY A 93 21.65 -4.48 9.55
CA GLY A 93 20.49 -4.22 10.38
C GLY A 93 20.37 -2.74 10.79
N VAL A 94 20.92 -1.82 10.00
CA VAL A 94 20.82 -0.38 10.24
C VAL A 94 19.79 0.22 9.29
N PRO A 95 18.75 0.89 9.80
CA PRO A 95 17.78 1.60 8.97
C PRO A 95 18.42 2.79 8.26
N LEU A 96 18.05 2.96 7.00
CA LEU A 96 18.46 4.08 6.17
C LEU A 96 17.27 4.62 5.37
N ARG A 97 17.38 5.85 4.92
CA ARG A 97 16.41 6.52 4.08
C ARG A 97 17.11 7.14 2.88
N VAL A 98 16.54 6.96 1.69
CA VAL A 98 16.99 7.60 0.45
C VAL A 98 15.91 8.57 0.01
N ASP A 99 16.28 9.84 -0.10
CA ASP A 99 15.45 10.86 -0.71
C ASP A 99 15.49 10.70 -2.23
N LEU A 100 14.35 10.42 -2.85
CA LEU A 100 14.27 10.22 -4.30
C LEU A 100 14.30 11.53 -5.10
N ARG A 101 14.12 12.71 -4.44
CA ARG A 101 14.20 14.00 -5.12
C ARG A 101 15.65 14.47 -5.25
N THR A 102 16.43 14.31 -4.17
CA THR A 102 17.83 14.79 -4.13
C THR A 102 18.84 13.68 -4.43
N GLY A 103 18.46 12.42 -4.22
CA GLY A 103 19.36 11.28 -4.30
C GLY A 103 20.28 11.12 -3.09
N ASP A 104 19.99 11.84 -2.01
CA ASP A 104 20.79 11.80 -0.79
C ASP A 104 20.41 10.60 0.10
N LEU A 105 21.37 10.15 0.87
CA LEU A 105 21.23 9.05 1.81
C LEU A 105 21.36 9.55 3.24
N ALA A 106 20.34 9.30 4.06
CA ALA A 106 20.39 9.47 5.50
C ALA A 106 20.41 8.10 6.21
N ARG A 107 21.21 7.99 7.28
CA ARG A 107 21.13 6.88 8.22
C ARG A 107 20.32 7.31 9.42
N GLU A 108 19.22 6.61 9.67
CA GLU A 108 18.28 6.98 10.74
C GLU A 108 18.85 6.77 12.14
N THR A 109 19.80 5.84 12.29
CA THR A 109 20.50 5.57 13.54
C THR A 109 21.85 4.91 13.28
N LYS A 110 22.73 4.93 14.28
CA LYS A 110 23.98 4.15 14.28
C LYS A 110 23.79 2.78 14.95
N ALA A 111 22.67 2.58 15.63
CA ALA A 111 22.41 1.36 16.36
C ALA A 111 21.83 0.27 15.46
N LYS A 112 22.33 -0.95 15.62
CA LYS A 112 21.72 -2.14 15.05
C LYS A 112 20.41 -2.45 15.78
N LEU A 113 19.35 -2.73 15.00
CA LEU A 113 18.06 -3.12 15.52
C LEU A 113 17.82 -4.62 15.28
N SER A 114 17.29 -5.34 16.26
CA SER A 114 17.02 -6.77 16.17
C SER A 114 15.76 -7.10 15.38
N TYR A 115 14.82 -6.18 15.39
CA TYR A 115 13.58 -6.24 14.63
C TYR A 115 13.26 -4.84 14.13
N VAL A 116 12.72 -4.74 12.92
CA VAL A 116 12.35 -3.45 12.33
C VAL A 116 11.02 -3.60 11.59
N ALA A 117 10.12 -2.67 11.83
CA ALA A 117 8.86 -2.49 11.13
C ALA A 117 8.72 -1.03 10.72
N SER A 118 7.95 -0.76 9.67
CA SER A 118 7.69 0.59 9.24
C SER A 118 6.23 0.75 8.89
N GLN A 119 5.72 1.95 9.11
CA GLN A 119 4.45 2.40 8.58
C GLN A 119 4.77 3.31 7.40
N ASP A 120 4.37 2.90 6.18
CA ASP A 120 4.43 3.68 4.95
C ASP A 120 5.80 4.37 4.67
N GLY A 121 6.90 3.81 5.22
CA GLY A 121 8.22 4.42 5.09
C GLY A 121 8.46 5.67 5.96
N ASN A 122 7.45 6.27 6.54
CA ASN A 122 7.56 7.51 7.32
C ASN A 122 8.14 7.25 8.71
N ALA A 123 7.48 6.42 9.52
CA ALA A 123 7.98 6.06 10.85
C ALA A 123 8.59 4.66 10.83
N ILE A 124 9.85 4.55 11.26
CA ILE A 124 10.55 3.27 11.40
C ILE A 124 10.59 2.90 12.87
N TYR A 125 10.06 1.73 13.20
CA TYR A 125 10.08 1.18 14.56
C TYR A 125 11.11 0.05 14.62
N GLY A 126 11.89 -0.01 15.68
CA GLY A 126 12.86 -1.07 15.86
C GLY A 126 13.05 -1.45 17.33
N VAL A 127 13.53 -2.66 17.54
CA VAL A 127 13.89 -3.18 18.87
C VAL A 127 15.40 -3.20 18.98
N ALA A 128 15.95 -2.43 19.90
CA ALA A 128 17.37 -2.45 20.21
C ALA A 128 17.77 -3.74 20.95
N VAL A 129 19.05 -4.04 21.01
CA VAL A 129 19.59 -5.26 21.64
C VAL A 129 19.18 -5.37 23.12
N ASP A 130 19.03 -4.26 23.80
CA ASP A 130 18.56 -4.20 25.19
C ASP A 130 17.04 -4.35 25.36
N GLY A 131 16.30 -4.55 24.26
CA GLY A 131 14.84 -4.66 24.23
C GLY A 131 14.11 -3.33 24.25
N THR A 132 14.80 -2.20 24.15
CA THR A 132 14.16 -0.87 24.01
C THR A 132 13.55 -0.72 22.64
N ILE A 133 12.29 -0.27 22.57
CA ILE A 133 11.64 0.12 21.33
C ILE A 133 12.14 1.51 20.94
N ARG A 134 12.47 1.70 19.66
CA ARG A 134 12.83 2.99 19.07
C ARG A 134 11.86 3.31 17.96
N ARG A 135 11.37 4.54 17.90
CA ARG A 135 10.66 5.11 16.75
C ARG A 135 11.55 6.19 16.14
N LEU A 136 11.86 6.03 14.87
CA LEU A 136 12.72 6.93 14.09
C LEU A 136 11.85 7.62 13.06
N THR A 137 11.84 8.93 13.07
CA THR A 137 11.17 9.80 12.10
C THR A 137 12.13 10.88 11.66
N PRO A 138 11.87 11.62 10.56
CA PRO A 138 12.71 12.76 10.17
C PRO A 138 12.86 13.83 11.26
N GLU A 139 11.86 13.97 12.15
CA GLU A 139 11.83 14.95 13.22
C GLU A 139 12.63 14.51 14.46
N GLY A 140 12.92 13.21 14.60
CA GLY A 140 13.68 12.72 15.74
C GLY A 140 13.44 11.27 16.14
N GLU A 141 14.02 10.92 17.27
CA GLU A 141 13.96 9.57 17.83
C GLU A 141 13.16 9.57 19.15
N TRP A 142 12.20 8.66 19.27
CA TRP A 142 11.52 8.33 20.51
C TRP A 142 11.95 6.95 21.01
N ARG A 143 11.97 6.74 22.33
CA ARG A 143 12.41 5.50 22.96
C ARG A 143 11.47 5.09 24.09
N PHE A 144 11.22 3.79 24.18
CA PHE A 144 10.43 3.23 25.25
C PHE A 144 10.96 1.86 25.67
N LYS A 145 11.05 1.62 26.98
CA LYS A 145 11.45 0.32 27.53
C LYS A 145 10.21 -0.43 28.03
N PRO A 146 9.70 -1.44 27.28
CA PRO A 146 8.56 -2.22 27.72
C PRO A 146 8.92 -3.19 28.87
N PRO A 147 7.91 -3.74 29.57
CA PRO A 147 8.12 -4.67 30.69
C PRO A 147 8.88 -5.95 30.34
N SER A 148 8.79 -6.42 29.09
CA SER A 148 9.60 -7.51 28.55
C SER A 148 10.03 -7.23 27.11
N SER A 149 11.07 -7.92 26.64
CA SER A 149 11.63 -7.69 25.31
C SER A 149 10.61 -7.99 24.22
N PRO A 150 10.33 -7.05 23.29
CA PRO A 150 9.44 -7.26 22.18
C PRO A 150 9.99 -8.31 21.21
N ARG A 151 9.08 -9.09 20.64
CA ARG A 151 9.36 -10.04 19.57
C ARG A 151 8.96 -9.48 18.21
N GLU A 152 7.80 -8.82 18.13
CA GLU A 152 7.22 -8.27 16.90
C GLU A 152 6.56 -6.92 17.19
N LEU A 153 6.58 -6.03 16.19
CA LEU A 153 6.00 -4.69 16.25
C LEU A 153 5.03 -4.51 15.07
N PHE A 154 3.85 -3.96 15.32
CA PHE A 154 2.84 -3.69 14.30
C PHE A 154 2.41 -2.22 14.40
N PRO A 155 3.07 -1.31 13.63
CA PRO A 155 2.63 0.07 13.52
C PRO A 155 1.22 0.15 12.96
N GLN A 156 0.43 1.08 13.49
CA GLN A 156 -0.97 1.28 13.13
C GLN A 156 -1.15 2.61 12.37
N ALA A 157 -2.17 2.68 11.50
CA ALA A 157 -2.46 3.87 10.71
C ALA A 157 -2.84 5.09 11.55
N ASP A 158 -3.35 4.88 12.78
CA ASP A 158 -3.68 5.95 13.74
C ASP A 158 -2.46 6.48 14.52
N GLY A 159 -1.24 6.07 14.15
CA GLY A 159 -0.01 6.37 14.87
C GLY A 159 0.22 5.49 16.11
N GLY A 160 -0.68 4.56 16.39
CA GLY A 160 -0.53 3.56 17.43
C GLY A 160 0.53 2.50 17.10
N LEU A 161 0.91 1.74 18.10
CA LEU A 161 1.84 0.63 17.99
C LEU A 161 1.32 -0.56 18.79
N LEU A 162 1.17 -1.72 18.15
CA LEU A 162 0.98 -2.98 18.83
C LEU A 162 2.33 -3.67 19.00
N VAL A 163 2.59 -4.11 20.22
CA VAL A 163 3.86 -4.75 20.60
C VAL A 163 3.57 -6.15 21.09
N VAL A 164 4.17 -7.15 20.46
CA VAL A 164 4.05 -8.56 20.85
C VAL A 164 5.32 -9.00 21.56
N ALA A 165 5.16 -9.60 22.72
CA ALA A 165 6.26 -10.14 23.49
C ALA A 165 5.93 -11.52 24.06
N ASP A 166 6.95 -12.35 24.25
CA ASP A 166 6.80 -13.62 24.93
C ASP A 166 6.68 -13.40 26.43
N ALA A 167 5.74 -14.09 27.05
CA ALA A 167 5.55 -14.13 28.49
C ALA A 167 5.85 -15.53 29.02
N ARG A 168 6.06 -15.65 30.33
CA ARG A 168 6.38 -16.94 30.97
C ARG A 168 5.37 -18.04 30.62
N ASN A 169 4.08 -17.71 30.57
CA ASN A 169 2.99 -18.65 30.36
C ASN A 169 2.13 -18.31 29.12
N GLY A 170 2.70 -17.66 28.09
CA GLY A 170 1.93 -17.28 26.92
C GLY A 170 2.56 -16.15 26.12
N THR A 171 1.74 -15.38 25.46
CA THR A 171 2.09 -14.21 24.67
C THR A 171 1.38 -12.99 25.26
N THR A 172 2.09 -11.88 25.38
CA THR A 172 1.52 -10.60 25.81
C THR A 172 1.49 -9.65 24.62
N VAL A 173 0.40 -8.94 24.46
CA VAL A 173 0.24 -7.86 23.49
C VAL A 173 0.01 -6.57 24.24
N TRP A 174 0.74 -5.53 23.90
CA TRP A 174 0.52 -4.18 24.40
C TRP A 174 0.11 -3.27 23.27
N ARG A 175 -0.77 -2.34 23.58
CA ARG A 175 -1.09 -1.21 22.73
C ARG A 175 -0.53 0.06 23.36
N MET A 176 0.08 0.89 22.53
CA MET A 176 0.64 2.18 22.93
C MET A 176 0.50 3.21 21.82
N HIS A 177 0.62 4.48 22.15
CA HIS A 177 0.60 5.60 21.19
C HIS A 177 1.87 6.45 21.36
N PRO A 178 2.94 6.18 20.59
CA PRO A 178 4.10 7.08 20.58
C PRO A 178 3.70 8.51 20.15
N PRO A 179 4.24 9.57 20.76
CA PRO A 179 5.38 9.57 21.68
C PRO A 179 5.05 9.37 23.17
N GLN A 180 3.83 8.97 23.52
CA GLN A 180 3.48 8.70 24.92
C GLN A 180 4.27 7.49 25.45
N GLU A 181 4.76 7.60 26.68
CA GLU A 181 5.54 6.55 27.35
C GLU A 181 4.66 5.68 28.27
N SER A 182 3.43 5.41 27.85
CA SER A 182 2.48 4.60 28.60
C SER A 182 1.86 3.50 27.74
N LEU A 183 1.59 2.37 28.40
CA LEU A 183 0.79 1.29 27.81
C LEU A 183 -0.67 1.66 27.97
N VAL A 184 -1.41 1.69 26.85
CA VAL A 184 -2.85 2.01 26.85
C VAL A 184 -3.65 0.78 27.22
N ASP A 185 -3.37 -0.36 26.57
CA ASP A 185 -4.05 -1.63 26.77
C ASP A 185 -3.07 -2.80 26.84
N THR A 186 -3.50 -3.89 27.47
CA THR A 186 -2.73 -5.13 27.56
C THR A 186 -3.63 -6.34 27.42
N ALA A 187 -3.30 -7.24 26.50
CA ALA A 187 -3.91 -8.56 26.38
C ALA A 187 -2.91 -9.68 26.70
N ARG A 188 -3.40 -10.74 27.33
CA ARG A 188 -2.65 -11.98 27.56
C ARG A 188 -3.28 -13.10 26.78
N LEU A 189 -2.50 -13.79 25.99
CA LEU A 189 -2.92 -14.83 25.06
C LEU A 189 -2.19 -16.14 25.37
N PRO A 190 -2.74 -17.28 24.96
CA PRO A 190 -1.98 -18.54 24.89
C PRO A 190 -0.66 -18.34 24.15
N ARG A 191 0.27 -19.28 24.36
CA ARG A 191 1.56 -19.22 23.65
C ARG A 191 1.34 -19.26 22.15
N ALA A 192 1.72 -18.19 21.48
CA ALA A 192 1.58 -18.00 20.04
C ALA A 192 2.94 -18.11 19.35
N GLN A 193 2.95 -18.77 18.18
CA GLN A 193 4.16 -18.97 17.40
C GLN A 193 4.47 -17.76 16.52
N ARG A 194 3.45 -17.15 15.92
CA ARG A 194 3.56 -16.02 14.99
C ARG A 194 2.38 -15.08 15.15
N ALA A 195 2.62 -13.78 14.98
CA ALA A 195 1.57 -12.80 14.85
C ALA A 195 1.41 -12.34 13.39
N ILE A 196 0.18 -11.98 12.99
CA ILE A 196 -0.19 -11.60 11.63
C ILE A 196 -1.12 -10.40 11.74
N GLY A 197 -0.62 -9.23 11.35
CA GLY A 197 -1.45 -8.03 11.24
C GLY A 197 -2.31 -8.06 9.99
N THR A 198 -3.54 -7.56 10.09
CA THR A 198 -4.34 -7.27 8.89
C THR A 198 -3.83 -6.01 8.22
N PRO A 199 -3.89 -5.89 6.88
CA PRO A 199 -3.44 -4.69 6.18
C PRO A 199 -4.19 -3.41 6.60
N LEU A 200 -5.46 -3.56 6.99
CA LEU A 200 -6.27 -2.45 7.52
C LEU A 200 -5.89 -2.04 8.95
N GLY A 201 -5.00 -2.82 9.62
CA GLY A 201 -4.59 -2.55 11.00
C GLY A 201 -5.68 -2.73 12.06
N ASP A 202 -6.84 -3.32 11.70
CA ASP A 202 -7.98 -3.44 12.60
C ASP A 202 -7.90 -4.66 13.54
N ARG A 203 -7.15 -5.70 13.15
CA ARG A 203 -6.97 -6.93 13.92
C ARG A 203 -5.53 -7.44 13.87
N LEU A 204 -5.17 -8.16 14.91
CA LEU A 204 -3.93 -8.92 15.00
C LEU A 204 -4.27 -10.38 15.31
N TYR A 205 -3.90 -11.30 14.42
CA TYR A 205 -4.10 -12.72 14.58
C TYR A 205 -2.83 -13.41 15.05
N PHE A 206 -3.00 -14.53 15.73
CA PHE A 206 -1.91 -15.33 16.28
C PHE A 206 -2.11 -16.79 15.93
N THR A 207 -1.05 -17.43 15.42
CA THR A 207 -1.04 -18.87 15.20
C THR A 207 -0.76 -19.57 16.53
N VAL A 208 -1.65 -20.47 16.91
CA VAL A 208 -1.51 -21.36 18.05
C VAL A 208 -1.64 -22.83 17.59
N ASP A 209 -1.36 -23.79 18.45
CA ASP A 209 -1.37 -25.21 18.09
C ASP A 209 -2.71 -25.70 17.54
N THR A 210 -3.81 -25.06 17.91
CA THR A 210 -5.18 -25.47 17.56
C THR A 210 -5.85 -24.53 16.57
N GLY A 211 -5.12 -23.57 15.98
CA GLY A 211 -5.68 -22.67 14.99
C GLY A 211 -5.23 -21.20 15.07
N LEU A 212 -6.15 -20.30 14.74
CA LEU A 212 -5.98 -18.87 14.84
C LEU A 212 -6.77 -18.31 16.02
N ILE A 213 -6.14 -17.48 16.83
CA ILE A 213 -6.79 -16.59 17.79
C ILE A 213 -6.49 -15.16 17.38
N GLY A 214 -7.30 -14.20 17.79
CA GLY A 214 -7.04 -12.81 17.40
C GLY A 214 -7.54 -11.81 18.43
N VAL A 215 -7.06 -10.58 18.26
CA VAL A 215 -7.50 -9.41 19.03
C VAL A 215 -7.80 -8.26 18.11
N ARG A 216 -8.73 -7.40 18.48
CA ARG A 216 -8.95 -6.11 17.83
C ARG A 216 -7.81 -5.16 18.17
N ALA A 217 -7.29 -4.47 17.17
CA ALA A 217 -6.14 -3.58 17.38
C ALA A 217 -6.45 -2.38 18.28
N ARG A 218 -7.68 -1.86 18.22
CA ARG A 218 -8.08 -0.64 18.94
C ARG A 218 -8.19 -0.78 20.48
N ASP A 219 -8.50 -1.98 20.97
CA ASP A 219 -8.82 -2.21 22.39
C ASP A 219 -8.34 -3.57 22.92
N LEU A 220 -7.62 -4.33 22.09
CA LEU A 220 -7.11 -5.67 22.36
C LEU A 220 -8.19 -6.67 22.81
N ALA A 221 -9.48 -6.36 22.56
CA ALA A 221 -10.55 -7.32 22.85
C ALA A 221 -10.44 -8.55 21.93
N PRO A 222 -10.67 -9.76 22.47
CA PRO A 222 -10.57 -10.99 21.69
C PRO A 222 -11.59 -11.02 20.56
N VAL A 223 -11.20 -11.61 19.43
CA VAL A 223 -12.11 -11.99 18.34
C VAL A 223 -12.30 -13.51 18.35
N PRO A 224 -13.38 -14.05 17.75
CA PRO A 224 -13.60 -15.48 17.69
C PRO A 224 -12.41 -16.22 17.10
N SER A 225 -12.17 -17.42 17.60
CA SER A 225 -11.05 -18.26 17.16
C SER A 225 -11.46 -19.17 16.01
N VAL A 226 -10.58 -19.32 15.03
CA VAL A 226 -10.77 -20.27 13.92
C VAL A 226 -9.98 -21.53 14.22
N ARG A 227 -10.67 -22.65 14.39
CA ARG A 227 -10.03 -23.94 14.63
C ARG A 227 -9.41 -24.48 13.34
N VAL A 228 -8.11 -24.77 13.38
CA VAL A 228 -7.37 -25.43 12.30
C VAL A 228 -6.76 -26.70 12.88
N PRO A 229 -7.10 -27.89 12.37
CA PRO A 229 -6.73 -29.16 13.01
C PRO A 229 -5.23 -29.44 13.09
N GLN A 230 -4.46 -28.84 12.18
CA GLN A 230 -2.98 -29.02 12.13
C GLN A 230 -2.27 -27.70 12.49
N PRO A 231 -1.05 -27.75 13.05
CA PRO A 231 -0.25 -26.58 13.33
C PRO A 231 -0.03 -25.73 12.07
N ILE A 232 -0.20 -24.42 12.19
CA ILE A 232 -0.05 -23.47 11.09
C ILE A 232 1.44 -23.18 10.87
N ARG A 233 1.92 -23.41 9.67
CA ARG A 233 3.33 -23.21 9.29
C ARG A 233 3.59 -21.82 8.71
N ALA A 234 2.69 -21.32 7.88
CA ALA A 234 2.73 -20.00 7.28
C ALA A 234 1.34 -19.43 7.14
N ALA A 235 1.23 -18.10 7.16
CA ALA A 235 -0.02 -17.39 6.97
C ALA A 235 0.22 -16.04 6.30
N VAL A 236 -0.69 -15.64 5.41
CA VAL A 236 -0.73 -14.31 4.78
C VAL A 236 -2.17 -13.85 4.66
N THR A 237 -2.39 -12.55 4.76
CA THR A 237 -3.71 -11.91 4.58
C THR A 237 -3.82 -11.32 3.18
N THR A 238 -5.04 -11.26 2.64
CA THR A 238 -5.31 -10.45 1.44
C THR A 238 -5.14 -8.96 1.75
N PRO A 239 -4.80 -8.11 0.78
CA PRO A 239 -4.73 -6.65 0.98
C PRO A 239 -6.07 -6.04 1.43
N SER A 240 -7.20 -6.58 1.00
CA SER A 240 -8.55 -6.25 1.48
C SER A 240 -8.80 -6.68 2.92
N GLY A 241 -7.97 -7.59 3.45
CA GLY A 241 -8.10 -8.13 4.80
C GLY A 241 -9.30 -9.03 5.02
N ASP A 242 -9.99 -9.48 3.97
CA ASP A 242 -11.16 -10.35 4.03
C ASP A 242 -10.80 -11.82 4.23
N ARG A 243 -9.63 -12.25 3.75
CA ARG A 243 -9.18 -13.65 3.79
C ARG A 243 -7.79 -13.80 4.41
N ILE A 244 -7.58 -14.96 5.02
CA ILE A 244 -6.28 -15.41 5.50
C ILE A 244 -5.96 -16.75 4.87
N TYR A 245 -4.84 -16.83 4.14
CA TYR A 245 -4.35 -18.06 3.55
C TYR A 245 -3.33 -18.71 4.48
N LEU A 246 -3.51 -20.00 4.77
CA LEU A 246 -2.72 -20.74 5.74
C LEU A 246 -2.10 -21.99 5.11
N LEU A 247 -0.83 -22.25 5.39
CA LEU A 247 -0.21 -23.55 5.22
C LEU A 247 -0.18 -24.28 6.55
N THR A 248 -0.55 -25.54 6.54
CA THR A 248 -0.53 -26.39 7.72
C THR A 248 0.57 -27.46 7.67
N ALA A 249 1.02 -27.89 8.82
CA ALA A 249 2.02 -28.95 8.90
C ALA A 249 1.44 -30.31 8.46
N GLY A 250 2.19 -31.05 7.65
CA GLY A 250 1.78 -32.40 7.21
C GLY A 250 0.70 -32.45 6.13
N SER A 251 0.22 -31.29 5.65
CA SER A 251 -0.73 -31.21 4.54
C SER A 251 -0.12 -30.49 3.33
N ALA A 252 -0.64 -30.81 2.15
CA ALA A 252 -0.38 -30.04 0.93
C ALA A 252 -1.47 -28.98 0.68
N ASP A 253 -2.46 -28.87 1.56
CA ASP A 253 -3.56 -27.92 1.38
C ASP A 253 -3.17 -26.51 1.77
N LEU A 254 -3.61 -25.56 0.98
CA LEU A 254 -3.70 -24.17 1.30
C LEU A 254 -5.13 -23.92 1.83
N VAL A 255 -5.22 -23.61 3.12
CA VAL A 255 -6.49 -23.37 3.81
C VAL A 255 -6.84 -21.89 3.69
N VAL A 256 -8.06 -21.60 3.28
CA VAL A 256 -8.59 -20.22 3.18
C VAL A 256 -9.55 -19.98 4.33
N VAL A 257 -9.30 -18.96 5.13
CA VAL A 257 -10.17 -18.52 6.22
C VAL A 257 -10.87 -17.24 5.80
N ASP A 258 -12.20 -17.23 5.86
CA ASP A 258 -12.98 -16.00 5.80
C ASP A 258 -12.90 -15.30 7.15
N ARG A 259 -12.39 -14.08 7.16
CA ARG A 259 -12.20 -13.31 8.37
C ARG A 259 -13.49 -12.76 8.96
N TYR A 260 -14.49 -12.52 8.15
CA TYR A 260 -15.78 -11.97 8.60
C TYR A 260 -16.73 -13.06 9.08
N ALA A 261 -16.77 -14.20 8.38
CA ALA A 261 -17.49 -15.39 8.82
C ALA A 261 -16.76 -16.14 9.96
N GLU A 262 -15.44 -15.89 10.12
CA GLU A 262 -14.59 -16.50 11.15
C GLU A 262 -14.53 -18.02 11.04
N GLU A 263 -14.54 -18.53 9.79
CA GLU A 263 -14.52 -19.94 9.47
C GLU A 263 -13.60 -20.29 8.29
N ILE A 264 -13.37 -21.58 8.07
CA ILE A 264 -12.65 -22.07 6.90
C ILE A 264 -13.61 -22.04 5.71
N ALA A 265 -13.34 -21.09 4.77
CA ALA A 265 -14.14 -20.93 3.55
C ALA A 265 -13.77 -21.94 2.47
N ALA A 266 -12.49 -22.28 2.32
CA ALA A 266 -12.02 -23.19 1.27
C ALA A 266 -10.74 -23.94 1.66
N ARG A 267 -10.46 -25.02 0.92
CA ARG A 267 -9.20 -25.75 0.93
C ARG A 267 -8.76 -25.99 -0.50
N ILE A 268 -7.56 -25.56 -0.84
CA ILE A 268 -6.99 -25.67 -2.17
C ILE A 268 -5.85 -26.68 -2.09
N THR A 269 -6.04 -27.86 -2.67
CA THR A 269 -5.03 -28.91 -2.66
C THR A 269 -3.94 -28.59 -3.65
N LEU A 270 -2.71 -28.39 -3.13
CA LEU A 270 -1.50 -28.24 -3.93
C LEU A 270 -0.90 -29.60 -4.25
N PRO A 271 -0.22 -29.77 -5.40
CA PRO A 271 0.39 -31.05 -5.77
C PRO A 271 1.53 -31.52 -4.85
N ASP A 272 2.14 -30.64 -4.08
CA ASP A 272 3.15 -30.96 -3.07
C ASP A 272 3.07 -29.96 -1.90
N SER A 273 3.63 -30.33 -0.77
CA SER A 273 3.66 -29.47 0.42
C SER A 273 4.42 -28.17 0.14
N SER A 274 3.98 -27.13 0.82
CA SER A 274 4.58 -25.79 0.75
C SER A 274 5.08 -25.35 2.13
N ARG A 275 6.01 -24.38 2.16
CA ARG A 275 6.67 -23.94 3.40
C ARG A 275 6.58 -22.45 3.68
N GLU A 276 6.22 -21.66 2.68
CA GLU A 276 6.20 -20.21 2.75
C GLU A 276 5.12 -19.67 1.83
N LEU A 277 4.50 -18.55 2.21
CA LEU A 277 3.48 -17.86 1.42
C LEU A 277 3.89 -16.43 1.15
N ARG A 278 3.48 -15.94 0.00
CA ARG A 278 3.56 -14.52 -0.35
C ARG A 278 2.28 -14.08 -1.02
N MET A 279 1.69 -13.02 -0.50
CA MET A 279 0.51 -12.38 -1.07
C MET A 279 0.92 -11.34 -2.11
N ASP A 280 0.20 -11.30 -3.21
CA ASP A 280 0.22 -10.20 -4.17
C ASP A 280 -0.23 -8.89 -3.48
N PRO A 281 0.51 -7.78 -3.61
CA PRO A 281 0.09 -6.48 -3.06
C PRO A 281 -1.29 -6.02 -3.53
N THR A 282 -1.76 -6.48 -4.69
CA THR A 282 -3.11 -6.17 -5.22
C THR A 282 -4.13 -7.28 -4.96
N GLY A 283 -3.73 -8.39 -4.31
CA GLY A 283 -4.62 -9.47 -3.89
C GLY A 283 -5.13 -10.39 -5.00
N ARG A 284 -4.48 -10.43 -6.17
CA ARG A 284 -4.89 -11.30 -7.28
C ARG A 284 -4.38 -12.73 -7.14
N PHE A 285 -3.16 -12.88 -6.57
CA PHE A 285 -2.48 -14.17 -6.49
C PHE A 285 -1.85 -14.38 -5.12
N VAL A 286 -1.81 -15.65 -4.71
CA VAL A 286 -0.97 -16.15 -3.63
C VAL A 286 0.13 -17.03 -4.23
N LEU A 287 1.37 -16.76 -3.86
CA LEU A 287 2.51 -17.60 -4.21
C LEU A 287 2.85 -18.51 -3.02
N ALA A 288 2.85 -19.84 -3.24
CA ALA A 288 3.22 -20.79 -2.23
C ALA A 288 4.53 -21.47 -2.62
N ARG A 289 5.58 -21.31 -1.80
CA ARG A 289 6.90 -21.90 -2.04
C ARG A 289 6.87 -23.40 -1.89
N ALA A 290 7.19 -24.15 -2.95
CA ALA A 290 7.29 -25.60 -2.90
C ALA A 290 8.40 -26.05 -1.93
N ALA A 291 8.14 -27.11 -1.16
CA ALA A 291 9.06 -27.55 -0.10
C ALA A 291 10.38 -28.13 -0.64
N LYS A 292 10.34 -28.83 -1.80
CA LYS A 292 11.44 -29.65 -2.30
C LYS A 292 12.19 -29.05 -3.51
N LYS A 293 11.67 -27.98 -4.15
CA LYS A 293 12.24 -27.44 -5.39
C LYS A 293 12.22 -25.92 -5.34
N ASP A 294 13.13 -25.29 -6.06
CA ASP A 294 13.10 -23.85 -6.31
C ASP A 294 11.96 -23.52 -7.29
N SER A 295 10.76 -23.49 -6.75
CA SER A 295 9.53 -23.20 -7.48
C SER A 295 8.45 -22.67 -6.54
N ALA A 296 7.44 -22.05 -7.13
CA ALA A 296 6.24 -21.61 -6.46
C ALA A 296 4.99 -22.13 -7.15
N TRP A 297 3.98 -22.47 -6.37
CA TRP A 297 2.60 -22.66 -6.81
C TRP A 297 1.95 -21.29 -6.90
N VAL A 298 1.23 -21.02 -7.98
CA VAL A 298 0.47 -19.79 -8.21
C VAL A 298 -0.99 -20.11 -8.01
N VAL A 299 -1.63 -19.43 -7.07
CA VAL A 299 -3.05 -19.61 -6.74
C VAL A 299 -3.78 -18.30 -7.01
N ALA A 300 -4.86 -18.37 -7.77
CA ALA A 300 -5.74 -17.22 -8.04
C ALA A 300 -6.66 -16.99 -6.83
N VAL A 301 -6.62 -15.78 -6.25
CA VAL A 301 -7.40 -15.39 -5.07
C VAL A 301 -8.90 -15.29 -5.39
N ALA A 302 -9.23 -14.77 -6.58
CA ALA A 302 -10.64 -14.54 -6.96
C ALA A 302 -11.46 -15.83 -7.06
N THR A 303 -10.81 -16.95 -7.40
CA THR A 303 -11.48 -18.25 -7.65
C THR A 303 -11.06 -19.33 -6.68
N ASP A 304 -10.09 -19.06 -5.80
CA ASP A 304 -9.47 -20.04 -4.90
C ASP A 304 -8.96 -21.29 -5.65
N THR A 305 -8.36 -21.10 -6.84
CA THR A 305 -7.89 -22.19 -7.70
C THR A 305 -6.39 -22.14 -7.96
N LEU A 306 -5.79 -23.31 -8.08
CA LEU A 306 -4.41 -23.45 -8.51
C LEU A 306 -4.30 -23.14 -10.01
N VAL A 307 -3.53 -22.09 -10.37
CA VAL A 307 -3.20 -21.74 -11.76
C VAL A 307 -2.12 -22.68 -12.29
N GLY A 308 -1.04 -22.90 -11.52
CA GLY A 308 0.04 -23.76 -11.94
C GLY A 308 1.31 -23.58 -11.12
N ARG A 309 2.46 -24.01 -11.69
CA ARG A 309 3.77 -23.94 -11.03
C ARG A 309 4.76 -23.16 -11.87
N VAL A 310 5.53 -22.29 -11.21
CA VAL A 310 6.64 -21.54 -11.83
C VAL A 310 7.97 -21.88 -11.17
N ALA A 311 9.02 -22.04 -11.98
CA ALA A 311 10.38 -22.21 -11.48
C ALA A 311 10.92 -20.84 -11.04
N THR A 312 11.36 -20.73 -9.79
CA THR A 312 11.92 -19.51 -9.20
C THR A 312 12.71 -19.81 -7.95
N ALA A 313 13.88 -19.20 -7.79
CA ALA A 313 14.51 -19.12 -6.49
C ALA A 313 13.69 -18.16 -5.58
N TRP A 314 13.80 -18.33 -4.26
CA TRP A 314 13.04 -17.57 -3.29
C TRP A 314 13.96 -16.70 -2.44
N ARG A 315 13.71 -15.40 -2.42
CA ARG A 315 14.42 -14.40 -1.62
C ARG A 315 13.43 -13.45 -0.96
N GLU A 316 13.88 -12.49 -0.19
CA GLU A 316 13.04 -11.52 0.50
C GLU A 316 12.14 -10.75 -0.47
N ASP A 317 12.67 -10.29 -1.60
CA ASP A 317 11.98 -9.50 -2.61
C ASP A 317 11.33 -10.31 -3.75
N LEU A 318 11.83 -11.51 -4.05
CA LEU A 318 11.39 -12.32 -5.19
C LEU A 318 11.06 -13.76 -4.78
N PRO A 319 10.08 -14.42 -5.42
CA PRO A 319 9.21 -13.92 -6.47
C PRO A 319 8.20 -12.90 -5.96
N LEU A 320 7.71 -12.02 -6.82
CA LEU A 320 6.63 -11.07 -6.52
C LEU A 320 5.65 -10.96 -7.69
N VAL A 321 4.46 -10.44 -7.41
CA VAL A 321 3.50 -10.05 -8.46
C VAL A 321 3.69 -8.56 -8.73
N THR A 322 3.87 -8.23 -10.00
CA THR A 322 4.07 -6.86 -10.46
C THR A 322 2.74 -6.09 -10.52
N PRO A 323 2.75 -4.76 -10.59
CA PRO A 323 1.52 -3.96 -10.60
C PRO A 323 0.54 -4.30 -11.74
N ASP A 324 1.00 -4.80 -12.89
CA ASP A 324 0.15 -5.26 -14.00
C ASP A 324 -0.35 -6.71 -13.85
N GLY A 325 0.13 -7.45 -12.84
CA GLY A 325 -0.26 -8.83 -12.58
C GLY A 325 0.67 -9.89 -13.14
N SER A 326 1.77 -9.49 -13.76
CA SER A 326 2.81 -10.44 -14.13
C SER A 326 3.58 -10.95 -12.89
N LEU A 327 4.26 -12.06 -13.01
CA LEU A 327 5.13 -12.61 -11.97
C LEU A 327 6.58 -12.25 -12.27
N ALA A 328 7.26 -11.58 -11.36
CA ALA A 328 8.71 -11.40 -11.43
C ALA A 328 9.40 -12.56 -10.69
N LEU A 329 10.07 -13.41 -11.45
CA LEU A 329 10.67 -14.66 -11.00
C LEU A 329 12.19 -14.60 -11.04
N LEU A 330 12.85 -15.04 -9.98
CA LEU A 330 14.29 -15.17 -9.96
C LEU A 330 14.73 -16.49 -10.59
N ARG A 331 15.47 -16.43 -11.68
CA ARG A 331 16.08 -17.57 -12.36
C ARG A 331 17.59 -17.36 -12.51
N ALA A 332 18.37 -18.04 -11.69
CA ALA A 332 19.80 -17.80 -11.55
C ALA A 332 20.10 -16.32 -11.20
N ASN A 333 20.76 -15.57 -12.09
CA ASN A 333 21.07 -14.17 -11.90
C ASN A 333 20.09 -13.20 -12.60
N ASP A 334 19.08 -13.75 -13.29
CA ASP A 334 18.13 -12.95 -14.07
C ASP A 334 16.78 -12.89 -13.37
N VAL A 335 16.02 -11.83 -13.67
CA VAL A 335 14.61 -11.78 -13.36
C VAL A 335 13.81 -12.00 -14.64
N VAL A 336 12.88 -12.94 -14.59
CA VAL A 336 12.00 -13.28 -15.70
C VAL A 336 10.59 -12.84 -15.34
N LEU A 337 10.00 -11.98 -16.18
CA LEU A 337 8.59 -11.61 -16.08
C LEU A 337 7.76 -12.66 -16.83
N VAL A 338 6.74 -13.16 -16.15
CA VAL A 338 5.86 -14.22 -16.62
C VAL A 338 4.42 -13.76 -16.46
N ASP A 339 3.59 -13.95 -17.48
CA ASP A 339 2.16 -13.75 -17.34
C ASP A 339 1.59 -14.73 -16.30
N ALA A 340 0.83 -14.22 -15.32
CA ALA A 340 0.40 -15.05 -14.21
C ALA A 340 -0.74 -16.02 -14.54
N GLN A 341 -1.41 -15.86 -15.68
CA GLN A 341 -2.50 -16.72 -16.11
C GLN A 341 -1.99 -17.84 -17.05
N SER A 342 -1.23 -17.46 -18.09
CA SER A 342 -0.69 -18.40 -19.06
C SER A 342 0.60 -19.07 -18.58
N LEU A 343 1.28 -18.50 -17.61
CA LEU A 343 2.63 -18.87 -17.11
C LEU A 343 3.71 -18.80 -18.18
N GLU A 344 3.47 -18.05 -19.25
CA GLU A 344 4.43 -17.82 -20.33
C GLU A 344 5.37 -16.67 -20.02
N THR A 345 6.60 -16.77 -20.52
CA THR A 345 7.61 -15.73 -20.32
C THR A 345 7.30 -14.53 -21.22
N VAL A 346 7.07 -13.37 -20.60
CA VAL A 346 6.83 -12.09 -21.27
C VAL A 346 8.16 -11.36 -21.55
N ARG A 347 9.07 -11.36 -20.55
CA ARG A 347 10.32 -10.60 -20.63
C ARG A 347 11.40 -11.22 -19.73
N ARG A 348 12.65 -11.02 -20.10
CA ARG A 348 13.82 -11.37 -19.30
C ARG A 348 14.68 -10.14 -19.05
N VAL A 349 15.01 -9.89 -17.78
CA VAL A 349 15.90 -8.82 -17.36
C VAL A 349 17.23 -9.43 -16.94
N ALA A 350 18.19 -9.37 -17.84
CA ALA A 350 19.51 -9.95 -17.63
C ALA A 350 20.21 -9.28 -16.43
N GLY A 351 20.76 -10.08 -15.54
CA GLY A 351 21.43 -9.62 -14.31
C GLY A 351 20.48 -8.96 -13.29
N GLY A 352 19.17 -8.94 -13.53
CA GLY A 352 18.17 -8.33 -12.62
C GLY A 352 18.17 -8.93 -11.22
N GLY A 353 18.61 -10.18 -11.10
CA GLY A 353 18.76 -10.85 -9.83
C GLY A 353 19.91 -10.33 -8.93
N ARG A 354 20.76 -9.44 -9.43
CA ARG A 354 21.80 -8.77 -8.62
C ARG A 354 21.26 -7.64 -7.78
N ASP A 355 20.02 -7.21 -8.07
CA ASP A 355 19.34 -6.13 -7.37
C ASP A 355 18.21 -6.67 -6.50
N LEU A 356 17.81 -5.90 -5.49
CA LEU A 356 16.56 -6.02 -4.79
C LEU A 356 15.52 -5.17 -5.53
N TRP A 357 14.33 -5.73 -5.76
CA TRP A 357 13.26 -5.13 -6.53
C TRP A 357 12.16 -4.59 -5.62
N TYR A 358 11.76 -3.32 -5.84
CA TYR A 358 10.67 -2.69 -5.09
C TYR A 358 9.87 -1.76 -6.01
N PHE A 359 8.57 -1.98 -6.11
CA PHE A 359 7.68 -1.14 -6.91
C PHE A 359 7.08 -0.02 -6.07
N ILE A 360 7.00 1.18 -6.65
CA ILE A 360 6.33 2.34 -6.06
C ILE A 360 5.41 3.00 -7.08
N GLU A 361 4.41 3.73 -6.59
CA GLU A 361 3.61 4.67 -7.37
C GLU A 361 3.95 6.08 -6.90
N TRP A 362 4.58 6.86 -7.78
CA TRP A 362 5.03 8.21 -7.43
C TRP A 362 5.29 9.06 -8.67
N ASN A 363 4.88 10.34 -8.63
CA ASN A 363 5.03 11.30 -9.73
C ASN A 363 6.06 12.42 -9.45
N GLY A 364 6.81 12.33 -8.35
CA GLY A 364 7.73 13.38 -7.91
C GLY A 364 8.93 13.64 -8.82
N PHE A 365 9.19 12.77 -9.82
CA PHE A 365 10.18 13.01 -10.87
C PHE A 365 9.65 13.87 -12.03
N ARG A 366 8.34 14.13 -12.08
CA ARG A 366 7.80 15.05 -13.07
C ARG A 366 8.08 16.49 -12.64
N PRO A 367 8.41 17.39 -13.60
CA PRO A 367 8.35 18.81 -13.33
C PRO A 367 6.93 19.09 -12.80
N ARG A 368 6.80 19.73 -11.64
CA ARG A 368 5.51 20.27 -11.23
C ARG A 368 5.05 21.14 -12.39
N SER A 369 3.98 20.76 -13.08
CA SER A 369 3.25 21.67 -13.94
C SER A 369 3.04 22.93 -13.09
N ALA A 370 3.38 24.10 -13.67
CA ALA A 370 3.35 25.38 -12.99
C ALA A 370 2.21 25.42 -11.98
N SER A 371 2.50 25.85 -10.76
CA SER A 371 1.60 25.72 -9.63
C SER A 371 0.25 26.35 -10.03
N LEU A 372 -0.84 25.73 -9.60
CA LEU A 372 -2.19 26.30 -9.70
C LEU A 372 -2.30 27.68 -9.00
N ASP A 373 -1.23 28.14 -8.39
CA ASP A 373 -1.07 29.45 -7.75
C ASP A 373 -0.45 30.52 -8.65
N GLU A 374 -0.04 30.21 -9.89
CA GLU A 374 0.26 31.25 -10.85
C GLU A 374 -1.06 31.86 -11.33
N PRO A 375 -1.31 33.15 -11.06
CA PRO A 375 -2.50 33.80 -11.55
C PRO A 375 -2.52 33.68 -13.07
N VAL A 376 -3.57 33.07 -13.61
CA VAL A 376 -3.78 32.98 -15.06
C VAL A 376 -3.86 34.40 -15.58
N GLN A 377 -2.80 34.91 -16.17
CA GLN A 377 -2.85 36.15 -16.93
C GLN A 377 -3.63 35.88 -18.21
N PHE A 378 -4.87 36.27 -18.24
CA PHE A 378 -5.63 36.35 -19.48
C PHE A 378 -5.02 37.48 -20.32
N GLU A 379 -4.24 37.12 -21.33
CA GLU A 379 -3.81 38.05 -22.37
C GLU A 379 -5.11 38.62 -23.02
N GLY A 380 -5.43 39.88 -22.77
CA GLY A 380 -6.52 40.58 -23.38
C GLY A 380 -7.51 41.30 -22.43
N MET A 381 -7.28 41.28 -21.12
CA MET A 381 -7.96 42.20 -20.23
C MET A 381 -7.11 43.43 -19.98
N ASP A 382 -7.40 44.52 -20.72
CA ASP A 382 -6.87 45.85 -20.44
C ASP A 382 -7.18 46.20 -18.98
N SER A 383 -6.13 46.25 -18.17
CA SER A 383 -6.19 46.76 -16.80
C SER A 383 -6.26 48.29 -16.84
N THR A 384 -7.43 48.81 -17.17
CA THR A 384 -7.77 50.20 -16.87
C THR A 384 -8.27 50.17 -15.41
N PRO A 385 -7.59 50.81 -14.46
CA PRO A 385 -8.11 50.92 -13.11
C PRO A 385 -9.40 51.74 -13.15
N PRO A 386 -10.49 51.31 -12.50
CA PRO A 386 -11.66 52.17 -12.35
C PRO A 386 -11.31 53.38 -11.50
N ASP A 387 -11.68 54.52 -12.04
CA ASP A 387 -11.54 55.83 -11.44
C ASP A 387 -12.11 55.84 -10.01
N SER A 388 -11.30 56.28 -9.07
CA SER A 388 -11.62 56.37 -7.66
C SER A 388 -12.59 57.51 -7.39
N GLY A 389 -13.86 57.16 -7.31
CA GLY A 389 -14.91 58.09 -6.87
C GLY A 389 -16.11 57.32 -6.35
N ASP A 390 -16.11 57.10 -5.07
CA ASP A 390 -17.19 57.09 -4.09
C ASP A 390 -16.93 56.03 -2.98
N THR A 391 -16.45 56.57 -1.89
CA THR A 391 -16.39 55.88 -0.59
C THR A 391 -17.83 55.67 -0.07
N LEU A 392 -18.35 54.44 -0.18
CA LEU A 392 -19.45 53.96 0.64
C LEU A 392 -18.88 53.00 1.74
N ASP A 393 -19.03 53.48 2.96
CA ASP A 393 -18.66 52.79 4.19
C ASP A 393 -19.56 51.54 4.41
N PRO A 394 -19.04 50.30 4.46
CA PRO A 394 -19.85 49.11 4.59
C PRO A 394 -20.20 48.72 6.03
N PHE A 395 -19.97 49.55 7.02
CA PHE A 395 -20.22 49.25 8.45
C PHE A 395 -21.22 50.15 9.14
N ALA A 396 -22.31 50.55 8.48
CA ALA A 396 -23.44 51.19 9.18
C ALA A 396 -24.37 50.10 9.77
N VAL A 397 -24.16 49.78 11.03
CA VAL A 397 -25.05 48.95 11.84
C VAL A 397 -26.26 49.79 12.27
N THR A 398 -27.45 49.43 11.79
CA THR A 398 -28.73 49.95 12.33
C THR A 398 -29.35 48.91 13.25
N PRO A 399 -29.75 49.26 14.47
CA PRO A 399 -30.36 48.30 15.39
C PRO A 399 -31.86 48.14 15.09
N SER A 400 -32.33 46.90 15.18
CA SER A 400 -33.72 46.50 15.10
C SER A 400 -34.37 46.50 16.48
N PRO A 401 -35.60 46.99 16.64
CA PRO A 401 -36.32 46.83 17.88
C PRO A 401 -37.38 45.73 17.84
N ASP A 402 -37.51 45.10 18.99
CA ASP A 402 -38.65 44.48 19.68
C ASP A 402 -39.40 43.25 19.12
N SER A 403 -39.16 42.23 19.86
CA SER A 403 -40.06 41.28 20.56
C SER A 403 -41.57 41.38 20.33
N LEU A 404 -42.18 40.22 19.98
CA LEU A 404 -43.52 39.85 20.46
C LEU A 404 -43.64 38.32 20.53
N THR A 405 -44.02 37.80 21.68
CA THR A 405 -44.32 36.43 22.08
C THR A 405 -45.54 35.81 21.42
N PRO A 406 -45.61 34.49 21.27
CA PRO A 406 -46.74 33.80 20.65
C PRO A 406 -47.83 33.45 21.66
N ARG A 407 -49.07 33.61 21.24
CA ARG A 407 -50.27 33.06 21.92
C ARG A 407 -50.58 31.66 21.41
N LEU A 408 -50.83 30.77 22.34
CA LEU A 408 -51.52 29.49 22.15
C LEU A 408 -52.97 29.73 21.85
N ASP A 409 -53.49 29.06 20.80
CA ASP A 409 -54.94 28.77 20.70
C ASP A 409 -55.14 27.36 20.21
N SER A 410 -55.91 26.62 21.03
CA SER A 410 -56.32 25.24 20.82
C SER A 410 -57.44 25.18 19.80
N ALA A 411 -57.31 24.34 18.75
CA ALA A 411 -58.42 23.99 17.89
C ALA A 411 -58.53 22.47 17.78
N VAL A 412 -59.71 21.97 18.15
CA VAL A 412 -60.20 20.60 18.15
C VAL A 412 -60.30 20.08 16.71
N SER A 413 -59.69 18.93 16.43
CA SER A 413 -59.81 18.21 15.15
C SER A 413 -60.92 17.15 15.21
N PRO A 414 -61.71 16.94 14.12
CA PRO A 414 -62.71 15.93 14.01
C PRO A 414 -62.09 14.53 13.73
N PRO A 415 -62.83 13.43 13.97
CA PRO A 415 -62.29 12.04 13.92
C PRO A 415 -61.99 11.62 12.48
N ARG A 416 -60.80 11.05 12.29
CA ARG A 416 -60.39 10.41 11.02
C ARG A 416 -60.84 8.99 10.95
N ASP A 417 -61.42 8.64 9.81
CA ASP A 417 -61.67 7.28 9.34
C ASP A 417 -60.36 6.47 9.26
N THR A 418 -60.31 5.35 9.91
CA THR A 418 -59.19 4.39 9.93
C THR A 418 -59.36 3.37 8.80
N THR A 419 -58.87 3.72 7.61
CA THR A 419 -58.53 2.75 6.60
C THR A 419 -57.02 2.46 6.70
N PRO A 420 -56.52 1.23 6.90
CA PRO A 420 -55.12 0.97 6.94
C PRO A 420 -54.49 1.28 5.60
N PRO A 421 -53.32 1.97 5.57
CA PRO A 421 -52.62 2.22 4.32
C PRO A 421 -52.14 0.92 3.72
N PRO A 422 -52.09 0.81 2.37
CA PRO A 422 -51.50 -0.35 1.71
C PRO A 422 -50.04 -0.51 2.13
N PRO A 423 -49.51 -1.74 2.23
CA PRO A 423 -48.12 -1.96 2.61
C PRO A 423 -47.21 -1.26 1.61
N SER A 424 -46.36 -0.40 2.12
CA SER A 424 -45.27 0.24 1.35
C SER A 424 -44.44 -0.86 0.70
N PRO A 425 -44.02 -0.71 -0.56
CA PRO A 425 -43.10 -1.67 -1.18
C PRO A 425 -41.85 -1.71 -0.37
N VAL A 426 -41.47 -2.87 0.12
CA VAL A 426 -40.18 -3.15 0.75
C VAL A 426 -39.14 -2.96 -0.35
N THR A 427 -38.55 -1.78 -0.43
CA THR A 427 -37.44 -1.50 -1.33
C THR A 427 -36.25 -2.22 -0.75
N SER A 428 -35.88 -3.37 -1.33
CA SER A 428 -34.62 -4.05 -1.03
C SER A 428 -33.48 -3.02 -1.13
N PRO A 429 -32.53 -3.02 -0.20
CA PRO A 429 -31.37 -2.17 -0.33
C PRO A 429 -30.65 -2.57 -1.63
N GLY A 430 -30.52 -1.64 -2.57
CA GLY A 430 -29.84 -1.88 -3.85
C GLY A 430 -28.34 -2.00 -3.67
N PHE A 431 -27.60 -2.29 -4.74
CA PHE A 431 -26.15 -2.37 -4.77
C PHE A 431 -25.55 -1.04 -5.24
N THR A 432 -24.58 -0.51 -4.51
CA THR A 432 -23.89 0.73 -4.83
C THR A 432 -22.45 0.46 -5.21
N VAL A 433 -21.97 1.10 -6.28
CA VAL A 433 -20.57 1.07 -6.72
C VAL A 433 -19.85 2.27 -6.15
N GLN A 434 -18.78 2.07 -5.41
CA GLN A 434 -17.89 3.12 -4.92
C GLN A 434 -16.57 3.08 -5.70
N PHE A 435 -16.15 4.22 -6.25
CA PHE A 435 -14.90 4.36 -7.01
C PHE A 435 -13.78 4.99 -6.19
N ALA A 436 -14.14 5.90 -5.27
CA ALA A 436 -13.16 6.57 -4.42
C ALA A 436 -13.78 6.98 -3.07
N ALA A 437 -12.91 7.18 -2.08
CA ALA A 437 -13.23 7.84 -0.81
C ALA A 437 -12.13 8.87 -0.55
N LEU A 438 -12.47 10.15 -0.57
CA LEU A 438 -11.52 11.25 -0.55
C LEU A 438 -11.79 12.17 0.65
N ARG A 439 -10.76 12.84 1.15
CA ARG A 439 -10.87 13.81 2.26
C ARG A 439 -11.14 15.25 1.79
N ASN A 440 -11.15 15.46 0.48
CA ASN A 440 -11.36 16.75 -0.14
C ASN A 440 -12.59 16.70 -1.04
N GLU A 441 -13.57 17.55 -0.79
CA GLU A 441 -14.83 17.64 -1.53
C GLU A 441 -14.61 17.99 -3.00
N GLN A 442 -13.74 18.96 -3.27
CA GLN A 442 -13.45 19.41 -4.63
C GLN A 442 -12.83 18.30 -5.48
N ALA A 443 -11.90 17.54 -4.90
CA ALA A 443 -11.30 16.38 -5.57
C ALA A 443 -12.33 15.27 -5.80
N ALA A 444 -13.26 15.05 -4.86
CA ALA A 444 -14.33 14.08 -5.02
C ALA A 444 -15.32 14.47 -6.14
N ASN A 445 -15.69 15.75 -6.20
CA ASN A 445 -16.55 16.28 -7.26
C ASN A 445 -15.87 16.20 -8.63
N ALA A 446 -14.59 16.51 -8.72
CA ALA A 446 -13.82 16.36 -9.95
C ALA A 446 -13.81 14.89 -10.42
N ALA A 447 -13.53 13.95 -9.53
CA ALA A 447 -13.53 12.51 -9.84
C ALA A 447 -14.93 12.02 -10.25
N ALA A 448 -15.99 12.48 -9.58
CA ALA A 448 -17.37 12.12 -9.93
C ALA A 448 -17.79 12.60 -11.34
N ASN A 449 -17.33 13.77 -11.75
CA ASN A 449 -17.62 14.32 -13.07
C ASN A 449 -17.00 13.52 -14.23
N GLU A 450 -15.92 12.81 -13.97
CA GLU A 450 -15.23 11.99 -14.96
C GLU A 450 -15.83 10.57 -15.12
N ILE A 451 -16.71 10.16 -14.21
CA ILE A 451 -17.24 8.80 -14.17
C ILE A 451 -18.67 8.78 -14.67
N VAL A 452 -18.86 8.20 -15.84
CA VAL A 452 -20.19 7.98 -16.45
C VAL A 452 -20.29 6.53 -16.91
N ALA A 453 -21.33 5.81 -16.49
CA ALA A 453 -21.64 4.47 -16.96
C ALA A 453 -23.15 4.31 -17.14
N ASP A 454 -23.57 3.69 -18.22
CA ASP A 454 -24.98 3.44 -18.60
C ASP A 454 -25.87 4.71 -18.58
N GLY A 455 -25.28 5.86 -18.95
CA GLY A 455 -25.99 7.14 -18.95
C GLY A 455 -26.17 7.78 -17.56
N GLN A 456 -25.69 7.12 -16.52
CA GLN A 456 -25.65 7.67 -15.15
C GLN A 456 -24.26 8.25 -14.86
N ARG A 457 -24.23 9.39 -14.17
CA ARG A 457 -23.02 10.02 -13.68
C ARG A 457 -22.84 9.67 -12.21
N ALA A 458 -21.61 9.40 -11.80
CA ALA A 458 -21.29 9.25 -10.40
C ALA A 458 -21.57 10.53 -9.63
N HIS A 459 -21.90 10.39 -8.36
CA HIS A 459 -22.18 11.52 -7.46
C HIS A 459 -21.36 11.36 -6.16
N VAL A 460 -21.23 12.45 -5.44
CA VAL A 460 -20.48 12.48 -4.18
C VAL A 460 -21.44 12.36 -3.00
N VAL A 461 -21.11 11.47 -2.08
CA VAL A 461 -21.81 11.29 -0.80
C VAL A 461 -20.87 11.64 0.33
N HIS A 462 -21.25 12.61 1.14
CA HIS A 462 -20.52 13.01 2.34
C HIS A 462 -20.86 12.07 3.50
N THR A 463 -19.83 11.57 4.19
CA THR A 463 -19.98 10.77 5.41
C THR A 463 -18.91 11.18 6.42
N THR A 464 -19.28 11.21 7.71
CA THR A 464 -18.29 11.42 8.79
C THR A 464 -17.97 10.08 9.43
N GLN A 465 -16.71 9.66 9.39
CA GLN A 465 -16.27 8.42 9.99
C GLN A 465 -15.10 8.69 10.95
N GLY A 466 -15.27 8.37 12.22
CA GLY A 466 -14.25 8.59 13.24
C GLY A 466 -13.88 10.07 13.44
N GLY A 467 -14.82 11.00 13.17
CA GLY A 467 -14.59 12.45 13.28
C GLY A 467 -13.90 13.08 12.06
N LEU A 468 -13.66 12.28 11.00
CA LEU A 468 -13.10 12.76 9.73
C LEU A 468 -14.19 12.82 8.68
N ASP A 469 -14.23 13.90 7.91
CA ASP A 469 -15.09 14.04 6.76
C ASP A 469 -14.54 13.27 5.58
N ILE A 470 -15.39 12.41 4.98
CA ILE A 470 -15.06 11.57 3.84
C ILE A 470 -16.10 11.79 2.75
N TRP A 471 -15.64 12.12 1.56
CA TRP A 471 -16.45 12.27 0.36
C TRP A 471 -16.28 11.03 -0.52
N ARG A 472 -17.35 10.23 -0.63
CA ARG A 472 -17.36 9.00 -1.41
C ARG A 472 -17.91 9.26 -2.80
N VAL A 473 -17.18 8.84 -3.83
CA VAL A 473 -17.62 8.90 -5.23
C VAL A 473 -18.34 7.60 -5.55
N VAL A 474 -19.64 7.67 -5.80
CA VAL A 474 -20.50 6.49 -5.94
C VAL A 474 -21.41 6.55 -7.16
N LEU A 475 -21.82 5.37 -7.64
CA LEU A 475 -22.76 5.19 -8.74
C LEU A 475 -23.81 4.16 -8.33
N GLY A 476 -25.07 4.39 -8.68
CA GLY A 476 -26.21 3.55 -8.31
C GLY A 476 -27.25 4.30 -7.48
N PRO A 477 -28.17 3.58 -6.78
CA PRO A 477 -28.18 2.13 -6.54
C PRO A 477 -28.65 1.30 -7.73
N TYR A 478 -28.16 0.05 -7.82
CA TYR A 478 -28.56 -0.95 -8.80
C TYR A 478 -29.40 -2.04 -8.14
N PRO A 479 -30.38 -2.63 -8.85
CA PRO A 479 -31.24 -3.65 -8.27
C PRO A 479 -30.53 -4.98 -7.98
N THR A 480 -29.45 -5.30 -8.72
CA THR A 480 -28.64 -6.52 -8.52
C THR A 480 -27.15 -6.21 -8.55
N ARG A 481 -26.35 -7.08 -7.94
CA ARG A 481 -24.90 -6.98 -7.90
C ARG A 481 -24.28 -7.09 -9.29
N GLU A 482 -24.83 -7.94 -10.16
CA GLU A 482 -24.35 -8.14 -11.52
C GLU A 482 -24.50 -6.87 -12.37
N LEU A 483 -25.61 -6.14 -12.21
CA LEU A 483 -25.80 -4.84 -12.88
C LEU A 483 -24.83 -3.79 -12.36
N ALA A 484 -24.57 -3.77 -11.05
CA ALA A 484 -23.58 -2.88 -10.45
C ALA A 484 -22.17 -3.20 -10.99
N GLU A 485 -21.79 -4.48 -11.10
CA GLU A 485 -20.50 -4.90 -11.67
C GLU A 485 -20.38 -4.53 -13.15
N GLN A 486 -21.45 -4.71 -13.93
CA GLN A 486 -21.45 -4.33 -15.34
C GLN A 486 -21.22 -2.83 -15.54
N ALA A 487 -21.90 -2.00 -14.76
CA ALA A 487 -21.73 -0.55 -14.79
C ALA A 487 -20.31 -0.14 -14.32
N ALA A 488 -19.78 -0.77 -13.27
CA ALA A 488 -18.45 -0.53 -12.78
C ALA A 488 -17.36 -0.84 -13.82
N ARG A 489 -17.48 -1.99 -14.51
CA ARG A 489 -16.55 -2.38 -15.59
C ARG A 489 -16.57 -1.41 -16.77
N LYS A 490 -17.77 -0.90 -17.13
CA LYS A 490 -17.90 0.11 -18.20
C LYS A 490 -17.23 1.44 -17.84
N ALA A 491 -17.21 1.79 -16.55
CA ALA A 491 -16.52 2.97 -16.06
C ALA A 491 -14.99 2.87 -16.17
N GLY A 492 -14.43 1.65 -16.31
CA GLY A 492 -13.00 1.41 -16.57
C GLY A 492 -12.06 1.83 -15.43
N ARG A 493 -12.56 1.94 -14.20
CA ARG A 493 -11.81 2.34 -13.01
C ARG A 493 -11.91 1.29 -11.92
N SER A 494 -11.01 1.32 -10.95
CA SER A 494 -11.10 0.49 -9.74
C SER A 494 -12.38 0.82 -8.98
N TYR A 495 -13.05 -0.20 -8.46
CA TYR A 495 -14.34 -0.04 -7.80
C TYR A 495 -14.54 -1.04 -6.65
N TRP A 496 -15.47 -0.67 -5.78
CA TRP A 496 -15.99 -1.51 -4.70
C TRP A 496 -17.52 -1.54 -4.78
N ILE A 497 -18.15 -2.71 -4.58
CA ILE A 497 -19.61 -2.85 -4.58
C ILE A 497 -20.05 -3.29 -3.18
N TYR A 498 -21.01 -2.59 -2.62
CA TYR A 498 -21.64 -2.93 -1.36
C TYR A 498 -23.16 -2.88 -1.48
N GLU A 499 -23.84 -3.64 -0.63
CA GLU A 499 -25.28 -3.65 -0.52
C GLU A 499 -25.72 -2.48 0.37
N GLY A 500 -26.64 -1.66 -0.10
CA GLY A 500 -27.16 -0.50 0.59
C GLY A 500 -27.14 0.76 -0.26
N ARG A 501 -27.82 1.79 0.24
CA ARG A 501 -27.73 3.15 -0.30
C ARG A 501 -26.45 3.80 0.20
N PRO A 502 -25.89 4.68 -0.60
CA PRO A 502 -24.68 5.41 -0.22
C PRO A 502 -24.89 6.27 1.02
#